data_95ddb4198ef8710f21db2243319cbdf1
#
_entry.id   95ddb4198ef8710f21db2243319cbdf1
#
_cell.length_a   1.000
_cell.length_b   1.000
_cell.length_c   1.000
_cell.angle_alpha   90.00
_cell.angle_beta   90.00
_cell.angle_gamma   90.00
#
_symmetry.space_group_name_H-M   'P 1'
#
loop_
_entity.id
_entity.type
_entity.pdbx_description
1 polymer ?
#
loop_
_entity_poly.entity_id
_entity_poly.type
_entity_poly.pdbx_seq_one_letter_code
_entity_poly.pdbx_strand_id
1 'polypeptide(L)'
;LAAFADSSKTVYDTIKTAAIAEIAAQAQPDKDVLAVLVSGDVGFFSLAKTISGKLPDCECVRYCGISSLVYFSSKLQLSWDDAKIVSMHGRTQNLVAAVARNKKVFSLTGGENSPQKLCAQLCEHALGQVKVYVGENLSYPEEKITSGTAKEISALDFPSLSVMMILNEDAQSFTSTVHGLADDLFQRSKVPMTK
;
A
#
# COMPACT_ATOMS: atom_id res chain seq x y z
N LEU A 1 -3.95 -20.15 9.52
CA LEU A 1 -4.12 -21.45 8.83
C LEU A 1 -4.80 -22.48 9.73
N ALA A 2 -4.44 -22.62 11.02
CA ALA A 2 -5.00 -23.62 11.92
C ALA A 2 -6.55 -23.63 11.96
N ALA A 3 -7.21 -22.49 11.84
CA ALA A 3 -8.67 -22.36 11.82
C ALA A 3 -9.33 -23.01 10.59
N PHE A 4 -8.58 -23.32 9.54
CA PHE A 4 -9.07 -23.91 8.29
C PHE A 4 -8.59 -25.37 8.10
N ALA A 5 -7.74 -25.85 9.01
CA ALA A 5 -7.21 -27.20 8.96
C ALA A 5 -8.20 -28.18 9.62
N ASP A 6 -8.52 -29.24 8.90
CA ASP A 6 -9.18 -30.43 9.44
C ASP A 6 -8.48 -31.69 8.91
N SER A 7 -8.88 -32.86 9.40
CA SER A 7 -8.23 -34.13 9.04
C SER A 7 -8.37 -34.54 7.56
N SER A 8 -9.23 -33.84 6.81
CA SER A 8 -9.43 -34.09 5.36
C SER A 8 -8.57 -33.19 4.47
N LYS A 9 -7.81 -32.24 5.03
CA LYS A 9 -7.07 -31.25 4.30
C LYS A 9 -5.58 -31.32 4.58
N THR A 10 -4.78 -31.21 3.52
CA THR A 10 -3.34 -30.99 3.64
C THR A 10 -3.05 -29.48 3.71
N VAL A 11 -2.39 -29.03 4.76
CA VAL A 11 -2.08 -27.61 4.98
C VAL A 11 -0.59 -27.38 4.71
N TYR A 12 -0.30 -26.41 3.84
CA TYR A 12 1.05 -25.96 3.51
C TYR A 12 1.25 -24.55 4.05
N ASP A 13 2.21 -24.37 4.96
CA ASP A 13 2.57 -23.04 5.50
C ASP A 13 3.72 -22.45 4.70
N THR A 14 3.41 -21.75 3.62
CA THR A 14 4.40 -21.12 2.78
C THR A 14 3.87 -19.84 2.12
N ILE A 15 4.74 -18.83 2.04
CA ILE A 15 4.51 -17.58 1.28
C ILE A 15 5.33 -17.54 -0.02
N LYS A 16 6.14 -18.57 -0.28
CA LYS A 16 7.00 -18.64 -1.47
C LYS A 16 6.17 -19.02 -2.68
N THR A 17 6.03 -18.11 -3.65
CA THR A 17 5.23 -18.34 -4.86
C THR A 17 5.72 -19.53 -5.70
N ALA A 18 7.03 -19.85 -5.68
CA ALA A 18 7.57 -21.01 -6.34
C ALA A 18 7.06 -22.32 -5.68
N ALA A 19 7.10 -22.40 -4.35
CA ALA A 19 6.59 -23.57 -3.63
C ALA A 19 5.08 -23.76 -3.86
N ILE A 20 4.31 -22.68 -3.93
CA ILE A 20 2.87 -22.76 -4.24
C ILE A 20 2.65 -23.30 -5.66
N ALA A 21 3.45 -22.88 -6.63
CA ALA A 21 3.39 -23.38 -8.00
C ALA A 21 3.78 -24.86 -8.09
N GLU A 22 4.78 -25.32 -7.33
CA GLU A 22 5.17 -26.72 -7.24
C GLU A 22 4.04 -27.59 -6.63
N ILE A 23 3.38 -27.11 -5.57
CA ILE A 23 2.23 -27.79 -4.96
C ILE A 23 1.09 -27.88 -5.98
N ALA A 24 0.80 -26.80 -6.70
CA ALA A 24 -0.25 -26.80 -7.71
C ALA A 24 0.05 -27.75 -8.88
N ALA A 25 1.32 -27.87 -9.29
CA ALA A 25 1.73 -28.79 -10.35
C ALA A 25 1.60 -30.27 -9.95
N GLN A 26 1.55 -30.59 -8.66
CA GLN A 26 1.34 -31.94 -8.15
C GLN A 26 -0.14 -32.27 -7.96
N ALA A 27 -1.03 -31.31 -7.98
CA ALA A 27 -2.47 -31.49 -7.83
C ALA A 27 -3.06 -32.21 -9.06
N GLN A 28 -4.05 -33.08 -8.81
CA GLN A 28 -4.78 -33.78 -9.88
C GLN A 28 -5.96 -32.88 -10.33
N PRO A 29 -6.00 -32.41 -11.59
CA PRO A 29 -6.94 -31.38 -12.05
C PRO A 29 -8.42 -31.68 -11.75
N ASP A 30 -8.83 -32.96 -11.85
CA ASP A 30 -10.24 -33.36 -11.70
C ASP A 30 -10.62 -33.78 -10.27
N LYS A 31 -9.66 -33.76 -9.33
CA LYS A 31 -9.87 -34.28 -7.97
C LYS A 31 -9.51 -33.28 -6.87
N ASP A 32 -8.49 -32.46 -7.11
CA ASP A 32 -7.92 -31.63 -6.08
C ASP A 32 -8.35 -30.16 -6.24
N VAL A 33 -8.69 -29.53 -5.13
CA VAL A 33 -8.92 -28.08 -5.05
C VAL A 33 -7.84 -27.45 -4.18
N LEU A 34 -7.07 -26.57 -4.76
CA LEU A 34 -6.07 -25.80 -4.04
C LEU A 34 -6.62 -24.44 -3.59
N ALA A 35 -6.77 -24.24 -2.29
CA ALA A 35 -7.15 -22.97 -1.71
C ALA A 35 -5.91 -22.20 -1.24
N VAL A 36 -5.63 -21.04 -1.86
CA VAL A 36 -4.54 -20.16 -1.46
C VAL A 36 -5.08 -19.01 -0.62
N LEU A 37 -4.73 -18.99 0.66
CA LEU A 37 -5.15 -17.94 1.59
C LEU A 37 -4.14 -16.79 1.57
N VAL A 38 -4.65 -15.59 1.35
CA VAL A 38 -3.87 -14.35 1.39
C VAL A 38 -4.52 -13.36 2.35
N SER A 39 -3.74 -12.50 3.00
CA SER A 39 -4.29 -11.46 3.88
C SER A 39 -4.90 -10.32 3.06
N GLY A 40 -5.95 -9.72 3.57
CA GLY A 40 -6.61 -8.56 2.97
C GLY A 40 -7.44 -8.93 1.73
N ASP A 41 -7.48 -8.05 0.75
CA ASP A 41 -8.18 -8.23 -0.52
C ASP A 41 -7.24 -8.75 -1.62
N VAL A 42 -7.70 -9.71 -2.40
CA VAL A 42 -6.91 -10.35 -3.48
C VAL A 42 -6.54 -9.39 -4.61
N GLY A 43 -7.28 -8.30 -4.78
CA GLY A 43 -7.03 -7.26 -5.77
C GLY A 43 -6.13 -6.10 -5.26
N PHE A 44 -5.86 -6.02 -3.95
CA PHE A 44 -5.18 -4.90 -3.35
C PHE A 44 -3.75 -5.23 -2.94
N PHE A 45 -2.78 -5.01 -3.83
CA PHE A 45 -1.34 -5.30 -3.63
C PHE A 45 -1.05 -6.71 -3.12
N SER A 46 -1.91 -7.65 -3.47
CA SER A 46 -1.88 -9.02 -2.97
C SER A 46 -0.89 -9.91 -3.73
N LEU A 47 -0.38 -10.92 -3.03
CA LEU A 47 0.40 -12.02 -3.60
C LEU A 47 -0.39 -12.80 -4.66
N ALA A 48 -1.72 -12.77 -4.61
CA ALA A 48 -2.61 -13.45 -5.56
C ALA A 48 -2.30 -13.10 -7.03
N LYS A 49 -1.94 -11.86 -7.33
CA LYS A 49 -1.54 -11.44 -8.68
C LYS A 49 -0.30 -12.19 -9.19
N THR A 50 0.69 -12.35 -8.32
CA THR A 50 1.95 -13.04 -8.66
C THR A 50 1.75 -14.54 -8.81
N ILE A 51 0.92 -15.12 -7.95
CA ILE A 51 0.60 -16.57 -7.98
C ILE A 51 -0.14 -16.91 -9.27
N SER A 52 -1.19 -16.18 -9.62
CA SER A 52 -1.98 -16.46 -10.83
C SER A 52 -1.15 -16.45 -12.11
N GLY A 53 -0.11 -15.62 -12.19
CA GLY A 53 0.80 -15.61 -13.33
C GLY A 53 1.74 -16.83 -13.41
N LYS A 54 1.81 -17.63 -12.33
CA LYS A 54 2.63 -18.86 -12.27
C LYS A 54 1.82 -20.14 -12.39
N LEU A 55 0.51 -20.02 -12.53
CA LEU A 55 -0.44 -21.13 -12.63
C LEU A 55 -1.27 -21.04 -13.93
N PRO A 56 -0.62 -21.04 -15.13
CA PRO A 56 -1.31 -20.81 -16.40
C PRO A 56 -2.36 -21.87 -16.74
N ASP A 57 -2.16 -23.09 -16.27
CA ASP A 57 -3.01 -24.24 -16.58
C ASP A 57 -4.10 -24.50 -15.53
N CYS A 58 -4.26 -23.59 -14.54
CA CYS A 58 -5.25 -23.71 -13.49
C CYS A 58 -6.39 -22.71 -13.69
N GLU A 59 -7.64 -23.17 -13.54
CA GLU A 59 -8.77 -22.28 -13.38
C GLU A 59 -8.70 -21.62 -12.00
N CYS A 60 -8.49 -20.28 -11.99
CA CYS A 60 -8.33 -19.52 -10.76
C CYS A 60 -9.58 -18.68 -10.44
N VAL A 61 -10.32 -19.07 -9.42
CA VAL A 61 -11.43 -18.28 -8.87
C VAL A 61 -10.89 -17.40 -7.73
N ARG A 62 -11.25 -16.12 -7.72
CA ARG A 62 -10.82 -15.17 -6.69
C ARG A 62 -12.01 -14.73 -5.85
N TYR A 63 -11.86 -14.81 -4.56
CA TYR A 63 -12.83 -14.29 -3.60
C TYR A 63 -12.27 -13.01 -2.98
N CYS A 64 -13.07 -11.95 -2.93
CA CYS A 64 -12.66 -10.68 -2.34
C CYS A 64 -12.55 -10.79 -0.81
N GLY A 65 -11.69 -9.97 -0.24
CA GLY A 65 -11.56 -9.77 1.19
C GLY A 65 -11.61 -8.27 1.52
N ILE A 66 -11.37 -7.93 2.78
CA ILE A 66 -11.31 -6.55 3.23
C ILE A 66 -9.85 -6.09 3.20
N SER A 67 -9.53 -5.12 2.35
CA SER A 67 -8.18 -4.55 2.30
C SER A 67 -7.87 -3.70 3.53
N SER A 68 -6.58 -3.52 3.83
CA SER A 68 -6.14 -2.60 4.88
C SER A 68 -6.59 -1.15 4.65
N LEU A 69 -6.74 -0.73 3.39
CA LEU A 69 -7.31 0.58 3.04
C LEU A 69 -8.74 0.72 3.54
N VAL A 70 -9.61 -0.22 3.18
CA VAL A 70 -11.04 -0.19 3.55
C VAL A 70 -11.19 -0.29 5.05
N TYR A 71 -10.49 -1.23 5.68
CA TYR A 71 -10.53 -1.42 7.12
C TYR A 71 -10.06 -0.18 7.88
N PHE A 72 -8.90 0.36 7.52
CA PHE A 72 -8.32 1.52 8.19
C PHE A 72 -9.19 2.77 8.01
N SER A 73 -9.69 3.01 6.79
CA SER A 73 -10.60 4.13 6.52
C SER A 73 -11.88 4.06 7.36
N SER A 74 -12.45 2.86 7.55
CA SER A 74 -13.62 2.68 8.41
C SER A 74 -13.30 2.99 9.88
N LYS A 75 -12.12 2.61 10.38
CA LYS A 75 -11.68 2.97 11.73
C LYS A 75 -11.49 4.48 11.93
N LEU A 76 -11.03 5.17 10.90
CA LEU A 76 -10.84 6.62 10.89
C LEU A 76 -12.14 7.39 10.61
N GLN A 77 -13.23 6.72 10.23
CA GLN A 77 -14.48 7.32 9.75
C GLN A 77 -14.25 8.28 8.57
N LEU A 78 -13.34 7.89 7.67
CA LEU A 78 -12.98 8.64 6.47
C LEU A 78 -13.42 7.90 5.22
N SER A 79 -13.94 8.63 4.23
CA SER A 79 -14.11 8.13 2.87
C SER A 79 -12.73 7.90 2.24
N TRP A 80 -12.60 6.93 1.35
CA TRP A 80 -11.33 6.58 0.69
C TRP A 80 -11.41 6.63 -0.84
N ASP A 81 -12.57 6.91 -1.40
CA ASP A 81 -12.82 6.98 -2.85
C ASP A 81 -11.99 8.07 -3.56
N ASP A 82 -11.67 9.15 -2.86
CA ASP A 82 -10.83 10.26 -3.32
C ASP A 82 -9.34 10.11 -2.90
N ALA A 83 -8.99 9.01 -2.24
CA ALA A 83 -7.63 8.82 -1.76
C ALA A 83 -6.67 8.40 -2.89
N LYS A 84 -5.53 9.07 -2.99
CA LYS A 84 -4.39 8.59 -3.78
C LYS A 84 -3.73 7.42 -3.07
N ILE A 85 -3.70 6.27 -3.72
CA ILE A 85 -3.11 5.06 -3.16
C ILE A 85 -1.66 4.93 -3.62
N VAL A 86 -0.74 4.73 -2.66
CA VAL A 86 0.70 4.58 -2.86
C VAL A 86 1.16 3.32 -2.14
N SER A 87 2.03 2.53 -2.73
CA SER A 87 2.64 1.39 -2.05
C SER A 87 4.14 1.62 -1.91
N MET A 88 4.58 1.80 -0.67
CA MET A 88 5.99 1.90 -0.29
C MET A 88 6.53 0.54 0.20
N HIS A 89 5.71 -0.50 0.19
CA HIS A 89 6.10 -1.85 0.57
C HIS A 89 6.89 -2.54 -0.55
N GLY A 90 8.21 -2.64 -0.37
CA GLY A 90 9.10 -3.25 -1.36
C GLY A 90 9.15 -2.53 -2.73
N ARG A 91 8.72 -1.26 -2.78
CA ARG A 91 8.69 -0.43 -3.98
C ARG A 91 9.15 0.99 -3.66
N THR A 92 9.71 1.66 -4.66
CA THR A 92 10.06 3.07 -4.56
C THR A 92 9.03 3.87 -5.36
N GLN A 93 8.17 4.60 -4.66
CA GLN A 93 7.25 5.58 -5.24
C GLN A 93 7.51 6.95 -4.61
N ASN A 94 7.15 8.01 -5.30
CA ASN A 94 7.35 9.36 -4.78
C ASN A 94 6.17 9.76 -3.87
N LEU A 95 6.27 9.40 -2.59
CA LEU A 95 5.26 9.75 -1.59
C LEU A 95 5.13 11.27 -1.41
N VAL A 96 6.26 11.99 -1.42
CA VAL A 96 6.29 13.45 -1.25
C VAL A 96 5.44 14.13 -2.34
N ALA A 97 5.67 13.75 -3.61
CA ALA A 97 4.87 14.30 -4.72
C ALA A 97 3.40 13.88 -4.64
N ALA A 98 3.10 12.68 -4.14
CA ALA A 98 1.72 12.25 -3.94
C ALA A 98 1.02 13.12 -2.89
N VAL A 99 1.67 13.36 -1.74
CA VAL A 99 1.12 14.18 -0.64
C VAL A 99 1.00 15.65 -1.04
N ALA A 100 1.98 16.20 -1.76
CA ALA A 100 1.94 17.59 -2.22
C ALA A 100 0.76 17.88 -3.16
N ARG A 101 0.29 16.86 -3.91
CA ARG A 101 -0.72 17.02 -4.98
C ARG A 101 -2.11 16.49 -4.63
N ASN A 102 -2.27 15.76 -3.55
CA ASN A 102 -3.54 15.13 -3.20
C ASN A 102 -3.90 15.41 -1.75
N LYS A 103 -5.17 15.78 -1.52
CA LYS A 103 -5.68 16.07 -0.17
C LYS A 103 -5.68 14.85 0.74
N LYS A 104 -5.77 13.66 0.16
CA LYS A 104 -5.80 12.39 0.90
C LYS A 104 -4.89 11.37 0.21
N VAL A 105 -3.95 10.80 0.97
CA VAL A 105 -3.04 9.77 0.47
C VAL A 105 -3.04 8.59 1.43
N PHE A 106 -3.34 7.39 0.91
CA PHE A 106 -3.13 6.15 1.65
C PHE A 106 -1.81 5.53 1.21
N SER A 107 -1.00 5.09 2.17
CA SER A 107 0.27 4.41 1.89
C SER A 107 0.40 3.10 2.65
N LEU A 108 0.69 2.04 1.89
CA LEU A 108 1.28 0.83 2.47
C LEU A 108 2.74 1.12 2.80
N THR A 109 3.19 0.69 3.99
CA THR A 109 4.57 0.83 4.46
C THR A 109 5.24 -0.54 4.56
N GLY A 110 6.54 -0.58 4.79
CA GLY A 110 7.26 -1.83 5.04
C GLY A 110 8.73 -1.80 4.61
N GLY A 111 9.51 -2.69 5.18
CA GLY A 111 10.97 -2.73 4.99
C GLY A 111 11.64 -1.42 5.41
N GLU A 112 12.42 -0.83 4.52
CA GLU A 112 13.11 0.44 4.77
C GLU A 112 12.16 1.66 4.84
N ASN A 113 10.92 1.52 4.34
CA ASN A 113 9.93 2.58 4.27
C ASN A 113 8.95 2.50 5.47
N SER A 114 9.48 2.67 6.68
CA SER A 114 8.66 2.77 7.89
C SER A 114 7.94 4.11 7.99
N PRO A 115 6.81 4.21 8.74
CA PRO A 115 6.07 5.45 8.90
C PRO A 115 6.92 6.64 9.33
N GLN A 116 7.80 6.47 10.32
CA GLN A 116 8.67 7.52 10.81
C GLN A 116 9.66 8.02 9.75
N LYS A 117 10.27 7.11 8.97
CA LYS A 117 11.19 7.50 7.89
C LYS A 117 10.47 8.24 6.76
N LEU A 118 9.27 7.79 6.39
CA LEU A 118 8.45 8.46 5.39
C LEU A 118 8.00 9.85 5.85
N CYS A 119 7.65 10.00 7.13
CA CYS A 119 7.31 11.29 7.71
C CYS A 119 8.53 12.23 7.82
N ALA A 120 9.72 11.71 8.10
CA ALA A 120 10.95 12.49 8.05
C ALA A 120 11.20 13.06 6.65
N GLN A 121 11.01 12.25 5.59
CA GLN A 121 11.08 12.73 4.20
C GLN A 121 10.05 13.83 3.90
N LEU A 122 8.82 13.70 4.41
CA LEU A 122 7.82 14.77 4.28
C LEU A 122 8.28 16.08 4.95
N CYS A 123 8.92 15.99 6.12
CA CYS A 123 9.48 17.16 6.81
C CYS A 123 10.57 17.84 6.00
N GLU A 124 11.47 17.11 5.36
CA GLU A 124 12.53 17.63 4.48
C GLU A 124 11.99 18.43 3.30
N HIS A 125 10.75 18.16 2.90
CA HIS A 125 10.06 18.82 1.79
C HIS A 125 8.94 19.79 2.21
N ALA A 126 9.08 20.39 3.39
CA ALA A 126 8.12 21.37 3.94
C ALA A 126 6.69 20.84 4.16
N LEU A 127 6.50 19.50 4.21
CA LEU A 127 5.21 18.83 4.50
C LEU A 127 5.13 18.33 5.95
N GLY A 128 5.92 18.88 6.86
CA GLY A 128 5.97 18.45 8.26
C GLY A 128 4.69 18.68 9.05
N GLN A 129 3.80 19.58 8.59
CA GLN A 129 2.54 19.93 9.26
C GLN A 129 1.33 19.12 8.77
N VAL A 130 1.46 18.32 7.70
CA VAL A 130 0.34 17.49 7.23
C VAL A 130 -0.11 16.52 8.30
N LYS A 131 -1.41 16.27 8.38
CA LYS A 131 -1.99 15.34 9.34
C LYS A 131 -1.73 13.90 8.90
N VAL A 132 -1.24 13.08 9.80
CA VAL A 132 -0.92 11.68 9.55
C VAL A 132 -1.63 10.80 10.57
N TYR A 133 -2.21 9.72 10.08
CA TYR A 133 -2.70 8.60 10.88
C TYR A 133 -1.87 7.37 10.52
N VAL A 134 -1.43 6.63 11.53
CA VAL A 134 -0.70 5.37 11.36
C VAL A 134 -1.53 4.27 11.99
N GLY A 135 -1.87 3.25 11.22
CA GLY A 135 -2.54 2.03 11.69
C GLY A 135 -1.53 0.92 11.82
N GLU A 136 -1.35 0.40 13.01
CA GLU A 136 -0.42 -0.65 13.40
C GLU A 136 -1.19 -1.94 13.63
N ASN A 137 -0.71 -3.07 13.09
CA ASN A 137 -1.26 -4.42 13.31
C ASN A 137 -2.79 -4.48 13.13
N LEU A 138 -3.31 -3.82 12.10
CA LEU A 138 -4.76 -3.71 11.87
C LEU A 138 -5.42 -5.08 11.83
N SER A 139 -6.53 -5.24 12.53
CA SER A 139 -7.29 -6.46 12.74
C SER A 139 -6.64 -7.53 13.62
N TYR A 140 -5.49 -7.26 14.22
CA TYR A 140 -4.85 -8.11 15.23
C TYR A 140 -5.16 -7.61 16.66
N PRO A 141 -4.94 -8.45 17.68
CA PRO A 141 -5.15 -8.04 19.09
C PRO A 141 -4.35 -6.80 19.49
N GLU A 142 -3.18 -6.59 18.88
CA GLU A 142 -2.28 -5.47 19.13
C GLU A 142 -2.57 -4.26 18.22
N GLU A 143 -3.76 -4.20 17.63
CA GLU A 143 -4.17 -3.08 16.80
C GLU A 143 -4.05 -1.76 17.55
N LYS A 144 -3.37 -0.79 16.93
CA LYS A 144 -3.24 0.56 17.46
C LYS A 144 -3.31 1.58 16.34
N ILE A 145 -3.95 2.71 16.63
CA ILE A 145 -4.01 3.85 15.72
C ILE A 145 -3.39 5.06 16.41
N THR A 146 -2.32 5.57 15.79
CA THR A 146 -1.60 6.76 16.25
C THR A 146 -1.87 7.90 15.27
N SER A 147 -2.06 9.12 15.75
CA SER A 147 -2.26 10.29 14.90
C SER A 147 -1.44 11.49 15.36
N GLY A 148 -0.97 12.29 14.40
CA GLY A 148 -0.20 13.50 14.68
C GLY A 148 0.11 14.22 13.37
N THR A 149 0.95 15.24 13.43
CA THR A 149 1.60 15.83 12.26
C THR A 149 2.71 14.92 11.77
N ALA A 150 3.12 15.05 10.50
CA ALA A 150 4.26 14.29 10.00
C ALA A 150 5.52 14.50 10.87
N LYS A 151 5.71 15.71 11.40
CA LYS A 151 6.81 16.01 12.31
C LYS A 151 6.73 15.23 13.62
N GLU A 152 5.55 15.10 14.23
CA GLU A 152 5.34 14.32 15.45
C GLU A 152 5.53 12.82 15.19
N ILE A 153 4.95 12.31 14.11
CA ILE A 153 5.05 10.89 13.73
C ILE A 153 6.50 10.51 13.40
N SER A 154 7.29 11.40 12.81
CA SER A 154 8.70 11.13 12.50
C SER A 154 9.59 10.90 13.71
N ALA A 155 9.14 11.32 14.91
CA ALA A 155 9.86 11.15 16.17
C ALA A 155 9.45 9.87 16.94
N LEU A 156 8.53 9.08 16.40
CA LEU A 156 8.05 7.83 17.01
C LEU A 156 8.62 6.62 16.27
N ASP A 157 8.47 5.43 16.87
CA ASP A 157 8.80 4.16 16.24
C ASP A 157 7.54 3.34 16.00
N PHE A 158 7.52 2.65 14.84
CA PHE A 158 6.38 1.85 14.39
C PHE A 158 6.81 0.46 13.93
N PRO A 159 5.99 -0.57 14.17
CA PRO A 159 6.24 -1.92 13.68
C PRO A 159 6.16 -1.98 12.15
N SER A 160 6.74 -3.03 11.58
CA SER A 160 6.77 -3.22 10.12
C SER A 160 5.38 -3.43 9.49
N LEU A 161 4.42 -3.96 10.29
CA LEU A 161 3.03 -4.16 9.85
C LEU A 161 2.21 -2.88 10.14
N SER A 162 2.46 -1.85 9.35
CA SER A 162 1.80 -0.56 9.48
C SER A 162 1.31 -0.03 8.13
N VAL A 163 0.31 0.84 8.19
CA VAL A 163 -0.20 1.62 7.05
C VAL A 163 -0.38 3.08 7.47
N MET A 164 -0.42 3.97 6.49
CA MET A 164 -0.59 5.40 6.75
C MET A 164 -1.77 5.97 5.97
N MET A 165 -2.50 6.91 6.58
CA MET A 165 -3.41 7.84 5.92
C MET A 165 -2.90 9.26 6.17
N ILE A 166 -2.66 10.02 5.12
CA ILE A 166 -2.08 11.36 5.17
C ILE A 166 -3.10 12.33 4.59
N LEU A 167 -3.41 13.38 5.33
CA LEU A 167 -4.32 14.45 4.91
C LEU A 167 -3.52 15.74 4.74
N ASN A 168 -3.62 16.34 3.54
CA ASN A 168 -3.00 17.62 3.21
C ASN A 168 -4.09 18.58 2.69
N GLU A 169 -4.59 19.45 3.54
CA GLU A 169 -5.61 20.43 3.17
C GLU A 169 -5.09 21.45 2.14
N ASP A 170 -3.78 21.72 2.17
CA ASP A 170 -3.11 22.68 1.29
C ASP A 170 -2.59 22.04 -0.02
N ALA A 171 -3.02 20.80 -0.31
CA ALA A 171 -2.59 20.11 -1.53
C ALA A 171 -2.95 20.91 -2.78
N GLN A 172 -1.93 21.25 -3.56
CA GLN A 172 -2.11 21.91 -4.83
C GLN A 172 -2.50 20.89 -5.90
N SER A 173 -3.79 20.72 -6.14
CA SER A 173 -4.24 19.96 -7.30
C SER A 173 -3.90 20.75 -8.57
N PHE A 174 -2.90 20.30 -9.30
CA PHE A 174 -2.66 20.80 -10.66
C PHE A 174 -3.77 20.27 -11.57
N THR A 175 -4.93 20.90 -11.52
CA THR A 175 -6.04 20.68 -12.45
C THR A 175 -5.86 21.49 -13.73
N SER A 176 -4.61 21.84 -14.09
CA SER A 176 -4.36 22.47 -15.37
C SER A 176 -4.63 21.47 -16.50
N THR A 177 -5.70 21.68 -17.23
CA THR A 177 -6.00 21.00 -18.51
C THR A 177 -5.10 21.50 -19.65
N VAL A 178 -4.21 22.44 -19.37
CA VAL A 178 -3.23 22.99 -20.33
C VAL A 178 -2.00 22.09 -20.31
N HIS A 179 -1.60 21.61 -21.49
CA HIS A 179 -0.35 20.87 -21.66
C HIS A 179 0.85 21.79 -21.36
N GLY A 180 1.63 21.45 -20.33
CA GLY A 180 2.80 22.16 -19.88
C GLY A 180 2.56 23.04 -18.65
N LEU A 181 3.65 23.43 -18.02
CA LEU A 181 3.66 24.42 -16.95
C LEU A 181 3.79 25.81 -17.59
N ALA A 182 3.18 26.83 -16.99
CA ALA A 182 3.36 28.20 -17.45
C ALA A 182 4.83 28.62 -17.37
N ASP A 183 5.30 29.38 -18.35
CA ASP A 183 6.72 29.76 -18.48
C ASP A 183 7.28 30.53 -17.29
N ASP A 184 6.42 31.23 -16.56
CA ASP A 184 6.75 31.96 -15.34
C ASP A 184 7.13 31.07 -14.14
N LEU A 185 6.75 29.79 -14.19
CA LEU A 185 7.13 28.80 -13.18
C LEU A 185 8.55 28.26 -13.37
N PHE A 186 9.19 28.56 -14.50
CA PHE A 186 10.56 28.15 -14.77
C PHE A 186 11.54 29.29 -14.47
N GLN A 187 12.51 29.04 -13.60
CA GLN A 187 13.66 29.93 -13.50
C GLN A 187 14.47 29.83 -14.80
N ARG A 188 14.45 30.88 -15.59
CA ARG A 188 15.24 30.93 -16.82
C ARG A 188 16.72 31.01 -16.45
N SER A 189 17.50 30.02 -16.84
CA SER A 189 18.95 30.14 -16.80
C SER A 189 19.39 31.16 -17.85
N LYS A 190 20.53 31.86 -17.61
CA LYS A 190 21.11 32.78 -18.59
C LYS A 190 21.70 32.08 -19.83
N VAL A 191 21.60 30.77 -19.92
CA VAL A 191 22.08 29.98 -21.06
C VAL A 191 20.95 29.85 -22.07
N PRO A 192 21.10 30.38 -23.31
CA PRO A 192 20.07 30.18 -24.32
C PRO A 192 19.98 28.71 -24.69
N MET A 193 18.75 28.15 -24.63
CA MET A 193 18.50 26.81 -25.16
C MET A 193 18.67 26.88 -26.68
N THR A 194 19.66 26.17 -27.21
CA THR A 194 19.79 25.92 -28.64
C THR A 194 18.57 25.14 -29.12
N LYS A 195 17.97 25.65 -30.21
CA LYS A 195 16.87 24.98 -30.92
C LYS A 195 17.30 23.66 -31.51
#